data_9ad257ed1fd4f932d8a38b2ee76060fd
#
_entry.id   9ad257ed1fd4f932d8a38b2ee76060fd
#
_cell.length_a   1.000
_cell.length_b   1.000
_cell.length_c   1.000
_cell.angle_alpha   90.00
_cell.angle_beta   90.00
_cell.angle_gamma   90.00
#
_symmetry.space_group_name_H-M   'P 1'
#
loop_
_entity.id
_entity.type
_entity.pdbx_description
1 polymer ?
#
loop_
_entity_poly.entity_id
_entity_poly.type
_entity_poly.pdbx_seq_one_letter_code
_entity_poly.pdbx_strand_id
1 'polypeptide(L)'
;MPPPRRSKPRSPEHAALGDALRQLRRNAGLSQEQLAEGAQTDLTQVGGIERGVRNPSYTTMLRLAGALGTSVGELTTLADRLRG
;
A
#
# COMPACT_ATOMS: atom_id res chain seq x y z
N MET A 1 -1.39 -2.05 -30.30
CA MET A 1 -1.93 -1.27 -29.19
C MET A 1 -0.81 -0.98 -28.20
N PRO A 2 -0.53 0.26 -27.89
CA PRO A 2 0.55 0.53 -26.96
C PRO A 2 0.18 0.01 -25.57
N PRO A 3 1.15 -0.42 -24.75
CA PRO A 3 0.88 -0.83 -23.40
C PRO A 3 0.27 0.34 -22.59
N PRO A 4 -0.58 0.06 -21.62
CA PRO A 4 -1.14 1.12 -20.80
C PRO A 4 0.00 1.89 -20.12
N ARG A 5 -0.14 3.20 -20.07
CA ARG A 5 0.84 4.03 -19.37
C ARG A 5 0.81 3.67 -17.89
N ARG A 6 1.99 3.49 -17.31
CA ARG A 6 2.10 3.40 -15.87
C ARG A 6 1.66 4.73 -15.27
N SER A 7 0.71 4.67 -14.37
CA SER A 7 0.31 5.85 -13.61
C SER A 7 1.48 6.31 -12.76
N LYS A 8 1.76 7.61 -12.78
CA LYS A 8 2.77 8.18 -11.90
C LYS A 8 2.20 8.26 -10.49
N PRO A 9 3.02 8.04 -9.44
CA PRO A 9 2.59 8.28 -8.07
C PRO A 9 2.09 9.72 -7.90
N ARG A 10 1.15 9.91 -7.00
CA ARG A 10 0.59 11.23 -6.69
C ARG A 10 1.65 12.17 -6.13
N SER A 11 2.62 11.62 -5.40
CA SER A 11 3.73 12.36 -4.79
C SER A 11 4.80 11.37 -4.36
N PRO A 12 6.03 11.85 -4.04
CA PRO A 12 7.05 10.98 -3.45
C PRO A 12 6.58 10.31 -2.15
N GLU A 13 5.75 11.00 -1.37
CA GLU A 13 5.20 10.46 -0.13
C GLU A 13 4.24 9.31 -0.40
N HIS A 14 3.39 9.44 -1.42
CA HIS A 14 2.49 8.35 -1.82
C HIS A 14 3.26 7.17 -2.40
N ALA A 15 4.32 7.42 -3.15
CA ALA A 15 5.20 6.37 -3.66
C ALA A 15 5.84 5.60 -2.50
N ALA A 16 6.35 6.31 -1.50
CA ALA A 16 6.98 5.71 -0.33
C ALA A 16 5.97 4.89 0.50
N LEU A 17 4.76 5.41 0.66
CA LEU A 17 3.70 4.68 1.36
C LEU A 17 3.38 3.37 0.62
N GLY A 18 3.27 3.43 -0.70
CA GLY A 18 3.02 2.25 -1.52
C GLY A 18 4.13 1.22 -1.43
N ASP A 19 5.39 1.67 -1.44
CA ASP A 19 6.55 0.78 -1.28
C ASP A 19 6.57 0.14 0.10
N ALA A 20 6.25 0.91 1.14
CA ALA A 20 6.16 0.39 2.50
C ALA A 20 5.07 -0.69 2.61
N LEU A 21 3.90 -0.42 2.05
CA LEU A 21 2.80 -1.39 2.06
C LEU A 21 3.21 -2.67 1.34
N ARG A 22 3.82 -2.55 0.17
CA ARG A 22 4.28 -3.71 -0.61
C ARG A 22 5.31 -4.52 0.17
N GLN A 23 6.26 -3.86 0.81
CA GLN A 23 7.30 -4.54 1.58
C GLN A 23 6.70 -5.33 2.75
N LEU A 24 5.81 -4.70 3.52
CA LEU A 24 5.14 -5.36 4.64
C LEU A 24 4.27 -6.52 4.16
N ARG A 25 3.58 -6.34 3.04
CA ARG A 25 2.75 -7.39 2.46
C ARG A 25 3.59 -8.61 2.07
N ARG A 26 4.70 -8.38 1.36
CA ARG A 26 5.60 -9.46 0.94
C ARG A 26 6.24 -10.15 2.14
N ASN A 27 6.65 -9.39 3.14
CA ASN A 27 7.21 -9.95 4.36
C ASN A 27 6.20 -10.83 5.11
N ALA A 28 4.91 -10.50 5.00
CA ALA A 28 3.84 -11.29 5.58
C ALA A 28 3.45 -12.50 4.72
N GLY A 29 4.04 -12.65 3.54
CA GLY A 29 3.73 -13.75 2.62
C GLY A 29 2.39 -13.63 1.94
N LEU A 30 1.83 -12.43 1.84
CA LEU A 30 0.49 -12.22 1.28
C LEU A 30 0.55 -11.71 -0.16
N SER A 31 -0.39 -12.19 -0.99
CA SER A 31 -0.65 -11.58 -2.28
C SER A 31 -1.45 -10.28 -2.08
N GLN A 32 -1.54 -9.46 -3.12
CA GLN A 32 -2.40 -8.27 -3.08
C GLN A 32 -3.86 -8.65 -2.82
N GLU A 33 -4.33 -9.75 -3.43
CA GLU A 33 -5.70 -10.23 -3.22
C GLU A 33 -5.94 -10.66 -1.78
N GLN A 34 -4.98 -11.38 -1.20
CA GLN A 34 -5.08 -11.82 0.18
C GLN A 34 -5.08 -10.64 1.14
N LEU A 35 -4.25 -9.64 0.90
CA LEU A 35 -4.26 -8.43 1.71
C LEU A 35 -5.60 -7.69 1.58
N ALA A 36 -6.11 -7.55 0.36
CA ALA A 36 -7.38 -6.88 0.12
C ALA A 36 -8.52 -7.57 0.87
N GLU A 37 -8.56 -8.90 0.81
CA GLU A 37 -9.57 -9.68 1.53
C GLU A 37 -9.45 -9.49 3.04
N GLY A 38 -8.25 -9.62 3.58
CA GLY A 38 -8.02 -9.46 5.02
C GLY A 38 -8.33 -8.05 5.53
N ALA A 39 -8.12 -7.04 4.70
CA ALA A 39 -8.37 -5.64 5.02
C ALA A 39 -9.80 -5.19 4.66
N GLN A 40 -10.63 -6.09 4.16
CA GLN A 40 -11.99 -5.78 3.71
C GLN A 40 -12.03 -4.64 2.69
N THR A 41 -11.12 -4.68 1.74
CA THR A 41 -11.06 -3.76 0.62
C THR A 41 -10.93 -4.57 -0.67
N ASP A 42 -10.60 -3.95 -1.79
CA ASP A 42 -10.50 -4.63 -3.06
C ASP A 42 -9.08 -4.55 -3.65
N LEU A 43 -8.83 -5.40 -4.63
CA LEU A 43 -7.53 -5.50 -5.29
C LEU A 43 -7.12 -4.19 -5.96
N THR A 44 -8.07 -3.48 -6.57
CA THR A 44 -7.82 -2.20 -7.22
C THR A 44 -7.28 -1.18 -6.23
N GLN A 45 -7.86 -1.14 -5.04
CA GLN A 45 -7.43 -0.24 -3.97
C GLN A 45 -6.02 -0.60 -3.51
N VAL A 46 -5.76 -1.86 -3.20
CA VAL A 46 -4.42 -2.29 -2.76
C VAL A 46 -3.38 -2.00 -3.83
N GLY A 47 -3.64 -2.40 -5.07
CA GLY A 47 -2.71 -2.15 -6.18
C GLY A 47 -2.47 -0.65 -6.40
N GLY A 48 -3.52 0.16 -6.34
CA GLY A 48 -3.40 1.61 -6.49
C GLY A 48 -2.57 2.26 -5.39
N ILE A 49 -2.75 1.82 -4.14
CA ILE A 49 -1.94 2.33 -3.03
C ILE A 49 -0.48 1.91 -3.22
N GLU A 50 -0.22 0.67 -3.59
CA GLU A 50 1.16 0.19 -3.78
C GLU A 50 1.87 0.92 -4.92
N ARG A 51 1.14 1.34 -5.95
CA ARG A 51 1.71 2.16 -7.04
C ARG A 51 1.82 3.64 -6.68
N GLY A 52 1.28 4.05 -5.53
CA GLY A 52 1.30 5.44 -5.11
C GLY A 52 0.28 6.33 -5.81
N VAL A 53 -0.68 5.75 -6.52
CA VAL A 53 -1.67 6.52 -7.30
C VAL A 53 -2.98 6.73 -6.54
N ARG A 54 -3.16 6.04 -5.42
CA ARG A 54 -4.33 6.21 -4.56
C ARG A 54 -3.91 6.72 -3.20
N ASN A 55 -4.75 7.60 -2.64
CA ASN A 55 -4.56 8.16 -1.31
C ASN A 55 -5.51 7.43 -0.35
N PRO A 56 -5.03 6.47 0.44
CA PRO A 56 -5.91 5.73 1.33
C PRO A 56 -6.41 6.62 2.47
N SER A 57 -7.67 6.40 2.86
CA SER A 57 -8.18 7.02 4.07
C SER A 57 -7.47 6.41 5.29
N TYR A 58 -7.57 7.12 6.41
CA TYR A 58 -7.04 6.59 7.67
C TYR A 58 -7.69 5.24 8.03
N THR A 59 -9.01 5.13 7.83
CA THR A 59 -9.72 3.87 8.09
C THR A 59 -9.17 2.73 7.21
N THR A 60 -8.90 3.00 5.94
CA THR A 60 -8.29 2.01 5.05
C THR A 60 -6.91 1.62 5.55
N MET A 61 -6.09 2.59 5.98
CA MET A 61 -4.77 2.30 6.52
C MET A 61 -4.84 1.44 7.79
N LEU A 62 -5.81 1.70 8.67
CA LEU A 62 -6.02 0.88 9.87
C LEU A 62 -6.33 -0.57 9.51
N ARG A 63 -7.19 -0.78 8.51
CA ARG A 63 -7.55 -2.11 8.04
C ARG A 63 -6.38 -2.84 7.40
N LEU A 64 -5.61 -2.15 6.58
CA LEU A 64 -4.42 -2.71 5.93
C LEU A 64 -3.37 -3.10 6.98
N ALA A 65 -3.07 -2.20 7.90
CA ALA A 65 -2.11 -2.47 8.97
C ALA A 65 -2.56 -3.65 9.83
N GLY A 66 -3.85 -3.70 10.18
CA GLY A 66 -4.40 -4.80 10.95
C GLY A 66 -4.26 -6.14 10.24
N ALA A 67 -4.55 -6.19 8.93
CA ALA A 67 -4.40 -7.40 8.13
C ALA A 67 -2.95 -7.86 8.03
N LEU A 68 -2.00 -6.92 8.13
CA LEU A 68 -0.57 -7.21 8.09
C LEU A 68 0.02 -7.51 9.48
N GLY A 69 -0.77 -7.43 10.54
CA GLY A 69 -0.28 -7.63 11.89
C GLY A 69 0.62 -6.51 12.38
N THR A 70 0.43 -5.31 11.86
CA THR A 70 1.22 -4.14 12.22
C THR A 70 0.32 -2.96 12.60
N SER A 71 0.89 -1.77 12.71
CA SER A 71 0.15 -0.55 13.02
C SER A 71 0.32 0.49 11.92
N VAL A 72 -0.58 1.47 11.88
CA VAL A 72 -0.42 2.61 10.96
C VAL A 72 0.89 3.34 11.27
N GLY A 73 1.27 3.45 12.55
CA GLY A 73 2.53 4.07 12.92
C GLY A 73 3.74 3.35 12.35
N GLU A 74 3.76 2.01 12.39
CA GLU A 74 4.86 1.24 11.80
C GLU A 74 4.88 1.37 10.28
N LEU A 75 3.71 1.33 9.65
CA LEU A 75 3.58 1.51 8.20
C LEU A 75 4.13 2.87 7.77
N THR A 76 3.72 3.93 8.43
CA THR A 76 4.15 5.29 8.08
C THR A 76 5.61 5.55 8.45
N THR A 77 6.10 4.95 9.53
CA THR A 77 7.53 5.02 9.89
C THR A 77 8.39 4.38 8.80
N LEU A 78 7.96 3.21 8.30
CA LEU A 78 8.66 2.57 7.19
C LEU A 78 8.61 3.44 5.93
N ALA A 79 7.46 4.03 5.63
CA ALA A 79 7.32 4.93 4.49
C ALA A 79 8.29 6.11 4.61
N ASP A 80 8.41 6.71 5.80
CA ASP A 80 9.34 7.80 6.04
C ASP A 80 10.79 7.39 5.79
N ARG A 81 11.17 6.18 6.22
CA ARG A 81 12.52 5.65 5.95
C ARG A 81 12.77 5.46 4.47
N LEU A 82 11.78 4.91 3.74
CA LEU A 82 11.93 4.63 2.30
C LEU A 82 11.97 5.91 1.48
N ARG A 83 11.34 6.95 1.96
CA ARG A 83 11.39 8.24 1.29
C ARG A 83 12.76 8.90 1.46
N GLY A 84 13.46 8.55 2.51
CA GLY A 84 14.75 9.15 2.85
C GLY A 84 14.54 10.39 3.65
#